data_a077d3b19cd08510d6350a90003cfdf4
#
_entry.id   a077d3b19cd08510d6350a90003cfdf4
#
_cell.length_a   1.000
_cell.length_b   1.000
_cell.length_c   1.000
_cell.angle_alpha   90.00
_cell.angle_beta   90.00
_cell.angle_gamma   90.00
#
_symmetry.space_group_name_H-M   'P 1'
#
loop_
_entity.id
_entity.type
_entity.pdbx_description
1 polymer ?
#
loop_
_entity_poly.entity_id
_entity_poly.type
_entity_poly.pdbx_seq_one_letter_code
_entity_poly.pdbx_strand_id
1 'polypeptide(L)'
;GLYSELGYYIASACDKVILNPRGFLEVDGISAKFVMYKGLFDKLGVDFQVFRVGKFKSAVEPFIQKEMSEANREQVTAYITSLYKFQIKNIASSRNLQMDSVWQIAMQSKAQLPKDAKSLGLVDALEYETEAKSIAAKEAKMRPETAHWFDFAKYAKDADPYAYSENKIAVIYAVGEIMPGKQNPNEQIGSKTFITQLHKAQKDESIKAIVIRINSPGGSAFASDEMAHEIIACKKVKPVIVSFGDVSASGGYYMGCV
;
A
#
# COMPACT_ATOMS: atom_id res chain seq x y z
N GLY A 1 -10.06 -1.60 -22.03
CA GLY A 1 -10.22 -1.15 -20.86
C GLY A 1 -9.63 0.14 -20.37
N LEU A 2 -9.73 0.30 -19.08
CA LEU A 2 -9.17 1.39 -18.30
C LEU A 2 -7.96 0.87 -17.52
N TYR A 3 -6.86 1.56 -17.62
CA TYR A 3 -5.77 1.46 -16.65
C TYR A 3 -5.81 2.68 -15.74
N SER A 4 -6.22 2.48 -14.48
CA SER A 4 -6.01 3.49 -13.44
C SER A 4 -4.51 3.64 -13.15
N GLU A 5 -4.10 4.71 -12.47
CA GLU A 5 -2.71 4.97 -12.09
C GLU A 5 -2.03 3.73 -11.47
N LEU A 6 -2.68 3.12 -10.45
CA LEU A 6 -2.18 1.90 -9.82
C LEU A 6 -2.25 0.67 -10.75
N GLY A 7 -3.33 0.57 -11.54
CA GLY A 7 -3.49 -0.51 -12.51
C GLY A 7 -2.39 -0.50 -13.57
N TYR A 8 -2.04 0.69 -14.06
CA TYR A 8 -0.93 0.83 -14.99
C TYR A 8 0.44 0.57 -14.34
N TYR A 9 0.64 1.05 -13.11
CA TYR A 9 1.86 0.76 -12.36
C TYR A 9 2.13 -0.75 -12.28
N ILE A 10 1.10 -1.55 -11.97
CA ILE A 10 1.22 -3.02 -11.95
C ILE A 10 1.45 -3.57 -13.37
N ALA A 11 0.66 -3.13 -14.34
CA ALA A 11 0.75 -3.61 -15.71
C ALA A 11 2.09 -3.28 -16.37
N SER A 12 2.71 -2.15 -16.01
CA SER A 12 3.99 -1.72 -16.56
C SER A 12 5.15 -2.70 -16.29
N ALA A 13 5.00 -3.56 -15.27
CA ALA A 13 5.98 -4.61 -14.96
C ALA A 13 5.86 -5.85 -15.86
N CYS A 14 4.84 -5.94 -16.72
CA CYS A 14 4.67 -7.04 -17.67
C CYS A 14 5.52 -6.80 -18.93
N ASP A 15 5.92 -7.89 -19.60
CA ASP A 15 6.69 -7.84 -20.86
C ASP A 15 5.95 -7.10 -21.97
N LYS A 16 4.61 -7.20 -21.99
CA LYS A 16 3.75 -6.49 -22.95
C LYS A 16 2.56 -5.86 -22.27
N VAL A 17 2.37 -4.58 -22.53
CA VAL A 17 1.21 -3.81 -22.08
C VAL A 17 0.37 -3.44 -23.30
N ILE A 18 -0.87 -3.91 -23.32
CA ILE A 18 -1.81 -3.70 -24.44
C ILE A 18 -2.97 -2.85 -23.94
N LEU A 19 -3.21 -1.73 -24.59
CA LEU A 19 -4.33 -0.85 -24.30
C LEU A 19 -5.40 -0.99 -25.39
N ASN A 20 -6.67 -0.98 -24.99
CA ASN A 20 -7.76 -0.92 -25.96
C ASN A 20 -7.69 0.39 -26.78
N PRO A 21 -7.91 0.38 -28.10
CA PRO A 21 -7.86 1.59 -28.94
C PRO A 21 -8.83 2.70 -28.50
N ARG A 22 -9.86 2.36 -27.71
CA ARG A 22 -10.83 3.28 -27.10
C ARG A 22 -10.71 3.29 -25.58
N GLY A 23 -9.62 2.75 -25.06
CA GLY A 23 -9.35 2.69 -23.63
C GLY A 23 -8.83 4.01 -23.08
N PHE A 24 -8.48 3.97 -21.81
CA PHE A 24 -7.96 5.11 -21.07
C PHE A 24 -6.79 4.66 -20.20
N LEU A 25 -5.77 5.50 -20.10
CA LEU A 25 -4.60 5.27 -19.26
C LEU A 25 -4.37 6.51 -18.39
N GLU A 26 -4.41 6.31 -17.08
CA GLU A 26 -4.09 7.34 -16.09
C GLU A 26 -2.59 7.28 -15.75
N VAL A 27 -1.86 8.31 -16.13
CA VAL A 27 -0.50 8.63 -15.69
C VAL A 27 -0.44 10.15 -15.57
N ASP A 28 -1.14 10.68 -14.57
CA ASP A 28 -1.38 12.11 -14.41
C ASP A 28 -1.16 12.61 -12.96
N GLY A 29 -0.65 11.74 -12.10
CA GLY A 29 -0.24 12.08 -10.74
C GLY A 29 -1.21 11.59 -9.68
N ILE A 30 -0.79 11.80 -8.42
CA ILE A 30 -1.59 11.47 -7.25
C ILE A 30 -1.94 12.74 -6.47
N SER A 31 -3.12 12.74 -5.86
CA SER A 31 -3.59 13.85 -5.05
C SER A 31 -4.13 13.39 -3.70
N ALA A 32 -4.03 14.26 -2.70
CA ALA A 32 -4.66 14.07 -1.39
C ALA A 32 -5.72 15.16 -1.18
N LYS A 33 -6.93 14.74 -0.75
CA LYS A 33 -8.03 15.65 -0.43
C LYS A 33 -8.37 15.55 1.05
N PHE A 34 -8.52 16.69 1.69
CA PHE A 34 -8.91 16.79 3.08
C PHE A 34 -10.20 17.59 3.20
N VAL A 35 -11.16 17.06 3.93
CA VAL A 35 -12.42 17.77 4.23
C VAL A 35 -12.25 18.48 5.56
N MET A 36 -12.50 19.79 5.58
CA MET A 36 -12.42 20.63 6.77
C MET A 36 -13.84 20.89 7.30
N TYR A 37 -14.08 20.53 8.53
CA TYR A 37 -15.39 20.61 9.18
C TYR A 37 -15.57 21.86 10.08
N LYS A 38 -14.50 22.64 10.30
CA LYS A 38 -14.54 23.82 11.20
C LYS A 38 -15.70 24.77 10.87
N GLY A 39 -15.95 25.03 9.57
CA GLY A 39 -17.04 25.91 9.19
C GLY A 39 -18.44 25.37 9.52
N LEU A 40 -18.62 24.04 9.57
CA LEU A 40 -19.85 23.41 10.05
C LEU A 40 -19.97 23.56 11.56
N PHE A 41 -18.89 23.26 12.29
CA PHE A 41 -18.89 23.36 13.76
C PHE A 41 -19.09 24.78 14.26
N ASP A 42 -18.54 25.79 13.57
CA ASP A 42 -18.79 27.21 13.86
C ASP A 42 -20.30 27.53 13.81
N LYS A 43 -21.01 26.99 12.78
CA LYS A 43 -22.46 27.20 12.66
C LYS A 43 -23.28 26.47 13.71
N LEU A 44 -22.79 25.36 14.22
CA LEU A 44 -23.42 24.58 15.27
C LEU A 44 -23.07 25.06 16.69
N GLY A 45 -22.18 26.05 16.82
CA GLY A 45 -21.69 26.52 18.11
C GLY A 45 -20.83 25.48 18.87
N VAL A 46 -20.15 24.60 18.11
CA VAL A 46 -19.28 23.55 18.72
C VAL A 46 -17.82 23.96 18.59
N ASP A 47 -17.13 24.04 19.73
CA ASP A 47 -15.70 24.30 19.79
C ASP A 47 -14.95 23.08 20.30
N PHE A 48 -13.87 22.72 19.61
CA PHE A 48 -13.00 21.62 19.98
C PHE A 48 -11.83 22.10 20.82
N GLN A 49 -11.65 21.53 22.00
CA GLN A 49 -10.45 21.69 22.80
C GLN A 49 -9.44 20.62 22.40
N VAL A 50 -8.29 21.05 21.86
CA VAL A 50 -7.28 20.13 21.31
C VAL A 50 -6.00 20.21 22.13
N PHE A 51 -5.55 19.07 22.59
CA PHE A 51 -4.26 18.89 23.24
C PHE A 51 -3.35 18.07 22.31
N ARG A 52 -2.38 18.72 21.70
CA ARG A 52 -1.41 18.07 20.79
C ARG A 52 0.00 18.59 21.02
N VAL A 53 0.99 17.75 20.74
CA VAL A 53 2.40 18.10 20.80
C VAL A 53 3.00 18.03 19.40
N GLY A 54 3.76 19.06 19.02
CA GLY A 54 4.42 19.14 17.72
C GLY A 54 3.55 19.70 16.58
N LYS A 55 4.21 20.38 15.64
CA LYS A 55 3.55 21.09 14.53
C LYS A 55 2.96 20.17 13.46
N PHE A 56 3.49 18.94 13.33
CA PHE A 56 3.09 17.98 12.31
C PHE A 56 1.98 17.02 12.72
N LYS A 57 1.45 17.12 13.96
CA LYS A 57 0.32 16.30 14.38
C LYS A 57 -0.98 16.93 13.90
N SER A 58 -1.32 16.65 12.64
CA SER A 58 -2.37 17.31 11.87
C SER A 58 -3.74 16.61 11.88
N ALA A 59 -3.87 15.43 12.52
CA ALA A 59 -5.11 14.65 12.53
C ALA A 59 -6.35 15.41 13.05
N VAL A 60 -6.15 16.43 13.87
CA VAL A 60 -7.22 17.26 14.44
C VAL A 60 -7.53 18.53 13.63
N GLU A 61 -6.72 18.87 12.64
CA GLU A 61 -6.90 20.10 11.84
C GLU A 61 -8.28 20.18 11.16
N PRO A 62 -8.86 19.09 10.63
CA PRO A 62 -10.19 19.12 10.04
C PRO A 62 -11.27 19.72 10.96
N PHE A 63 -11.11 19.61 12.27
CA PHE A 63 -12.10 20.06 13.25
C PHE A 63 -11.87 21.50 13.74
N ILE A 64 -10.63 22.02 13.62
CA ILE A 64 -10.22 23.30 14.21
C ILE A 64 -9.74 24.34 13.19
N GLN A 65 -9.58 23.95 11.93
CA GLN A 65 -9.12 24.85 10.86
C GLN A 65 -10.03 24.77 9.64
N LYS A 66 -10.14 25.87 8.88
CA LYS A 66 -10.90 25.93 7.63
C LYS A 66 -10.09 25.48 6.42
N GLU A 67 -8.77 25.47 6.55
CA GLU A 67 -7.82 25.04 5.52
C GLU A 67 -6.63 24.32 6.15
N MET A 68 -5.89 23.62 5.33
CA MET A 68 -4.71 22.87 5.76
C MET A 68 -3.59 23.82 6.18
N SER A 69 -2.96 23.53 7.35
CA SER A 69 -1.78 24.27 7.78
C SER A 69 -0.58 24.07 6.84
N GLU A 70 0.37 25.02 6.85
CA GLU A 70 1.60 24.87 6.07
C GLU A 70 2.39 23.63 6.46
N ALA A 71 2.49 23.33 7.76
CA ALA A 71 3.18 22.15 8.25
C ALA A 71 2.51 20.84 7.75
N ASN A 72 1.18 20.80 7.74
CA ASN A 72 0.46 19.65 7.19
C ASN A 72 0.63 19.55 5.66
N ARG A 73 0.61 20.68 4.96
CA ARG A 73 0.88 20.72 3.52
C ARG A 73 2.28 20.23 3.20
N GLU A 74 3.29 20.67 3.96
CA GLU A 74 4.67 20.23 3.83
C GLU A 74 4.78 18.70 3.94
N GLN A 75 4.26 18.11 5.02
CA GLN A 75 4.36 16.66 5.23
C GLN A 75 3.58 15.85 4.20
N VAL A 76 2.36 16.28 3.84
CA VAL A 76 1.55 15.58 2.83
C VAL A 76 2.23 15.65 1.47
N THR A 77 2.73 16.82 1.06
CA THR A 77 3.45 16.99 -0.20
C THR A 77 4.71 16.12 -0.23
N ALA A 78 5.47 16.08 0.85
CA ALA A 78 6.67 15.27 0.94
C ALA A 78 6.37 13.79 0.74
N TYR A 79 5.36 13.27 1.43
CA TYR A 79 5.05 11.85 1.35
C TYR A 79 4.42 11.46 0.00
N ILE A 80 3.44 12.21 -0.54
CA ILE A 80 2.84 11.88 -1.85
C ILE A 80 3.87 12.00 -2.98
N THR A 81 4.76 13.01 -2.92
CA THR A 81 5.84 13.16 -3.89
C THR A 81 6.81 11.97 -3.82
N SER A 82 7.15 11.51 -2.63
CA SER A 82 8.03 10.35 -2.46
C SER A 82 7.41 9.08 -3.04
N LEU A 83 6.13 8.81 -2.75
CA LEU A 83 5.38 7.68 -3.30
C LEU A 83 5.31 7.76 -4.83
N TYR A 84 4.98 8.92 -5.36
CA TYR A 84 4.85 9.09 -6.81
C TYR A 84 6.18 8.95 -7.53
N LYS A 85 7.25 9.52 -6.99
CA LYS A 85 8.61 9.33 -7.53
C LYS A 85 9.01 7.84 -7.56
N PHE A 86 8.63 7.08 -6.54
CA PHE A 86 8.87 5.64 -6.51
C PHE A 86 8.12 4.91 -7.64
N GLN A 87 6.83 5.23 -7.86
CA GLN A 87 6.04 4.67 -8.97
C GLN A 87 6.65 5.02 -10.33
N ILE A 88 6.92 6.30 -10.57
CA ILE A 88 7.52 6.80 -11.83
C ILE A 88 8.87 6.14 -12.11
N LYS A 89 9.71 5.98 -11.09
CA LYS A 89 10.99 5.27 -11.22
C LYS A 89 10.82 3.84 -11.70
N ASN A 90 9.87 3.12 -11.13
CA ASN A 90 9.62 1.72 -11.50
C ASN A 90 8.97 1.62 -12.88
N ILE A 91 8.01 2.48 -13.23
CA ILE A 91 7.44 2.56 -14.57
C ILE A 91 8.54 2.83 -15.60
N ALA A 92 9.39 3.82 -15.34
CA ALA A 92 10.49 4.18 -16.22
C ALA A 92 11.44 3.00 -16.45
N SER A 93 11.83 2.30 -15.37
CA SER A 93 12.67 1.12 -15.45
C SER A 93 12.02 0.00 -16.24
N SER A 94 10.76 -0.33 -15.96
CA SER A 94 10.04 -1.42 -16.62
C SER A 94 9.76 -1.13 -18.09
N ARG A 95 9.55 0.13 -18.46
CA ARG A 95 9.26 0.56 -19.83
C ARG A 95 10.51 1.00 -20.60
N ASN A 96 11.70 0.88 -20.01
CA ASN A 96 12.97 1.33 -20.58
C ASN A 96 12.94 2.80 -21.01
N LEU A 97 12.35 3.64 -20.18
CA LEU A 97 12.23 5.09 -20.36
C LEU A 97 13.09 5.84 -19.31
N GLN A 98 13.41 7.09 -19.60
CA GLN A 98 14.06 7.96 -18.62
C GLN A 98 13.03 8.41 -17.58
N MET A 99 13.42 8.40 -16.30
CA MET A 99 12.53 8.81 -15.19
C MET A 99 11.97 10.23 -15.41
N ASP A 100 12.82 11.16 -15.83
CA ASP A 100 12.39 12.55 -16.08
C ASP A 100 11.38 12.65 -17.23
N SER A 101 11.51 11.79 -18.24
CA SER A 101 10.54 11.74 -19.34
C SER A 101 9.17 11.28 -18.85
N VAL A 102 9.11 10.21 -18.04
CA VAL A 102 7.85 9.72 -17.48
C VAL A 102 7.25 10.74 -16.50
N TRP A 103 8.09 11.41 -15.71
CA TRP A 103 7.66 12.51 -14.86
C TRP A 103 7.03 13.65 -15.66
N GLN A 104 7.64 14.07 -16.78
CA GLN A 104 7.10 15.12 -17.64
C GLN A 104 5.81 14.69 -18.35
N ILE A 105 5.70 13.43 -18.74
CA ILE A 105 4.46 12.88 -19.30
C ILE A 105 3.32 13.02 -18.30
N ALA A 106 3.55 12.65 -17.05
CA ALA A 106 2.57 12.74 -15.98
C ALA A 106 2.20 14.21 -15.67
N MET A 107 3.20 15.04 -15.39
CA MET A 107 2.96 16.45 -15.00
C MET A 107 2.28 17.29 -16.07
N GLN A 108 2.42 16.93 -17.33
CA GLN A 108 1.83 17.62 -18.47
C GLN A 108 0.63 16.86 -19.07
N SER A 109 0.20 15.77 -18.43
CA SER A 109 -0.91 14.92 -18.90
C SER A 109 -0.81 14.56 -20.38
N LYS A 110 0.39 14.15 -20.83
CA LYS A 110 0.66 13.91 -22.26
C LYS A 110 0.05 12.63 -22.81
N ALA A 111 -0.34 11.69 -21.97
CA ALA A 111 -0.87 10.37 -22.36
C ALA A 111 -2.41 10.32 -22.31
N GLN A 112 -3.09 11.38 -22.75
CA GLN A 112 -4.55 11.46 -22.66
C GLN A 112 -5.28 10.52 -23.61
N LEU A 113 -4.71 10.24 -24.77
CA LEU A 113 -5.30 9.33 -25.75
C LEU A 113 -4.47 8.05 -25.86
N PRO A 114 -5.08 6.90 -26.19
CA PRO A 114 -4.34 5.64 -26.37
C PRO A 114 -3.18 5.73 -27.34
N LYS A 115 -3.35 6.48 -28.43
CA LYS A 115 -2.27 6.71 -29.42
C LYS A 115 -1.07 7.45 -28.81
N ASP A 116 -1.33 8.38 -27.89
CA ASP A 116 -0.27 9.13 -27.23
C ASP A 116 0.49 8.21 -26.28
N ALA A 117 -0.22 7.39 -25.49
CA ALA A 117 0.39 6.38 -24.63
C ALA A 117 1.31 5.43 -25.40
N LYS A 118 0.90 5.00 -26.61
CA LYS A 118 1.72 4.16 -27.48
C LYS A 118 2.93 4.92 -28.03
N SER A 119 2.75 6.13 -28.54
CA SER A 119 3.85 6.93 -29.10
C SER A 119 4.90 7.31 -28.05
N LEU A 120 4.49 7.45 -26.78
CA LEU A 120 5.35 7.73 -25.63
C LEU A 120 6.00 6.48 -25.02
N GLY A 121 5.75 5.29 -25.58
CA GLY A 121 6.33 4.04 -25.09
C GLY A 121 5.72 3.50 -23.77
N LEU A 122 4.61 4.06 -23.33
CA LEU A 122 3.93 3.59 -22.12
C LEU A 122 3.20 2.27 -22.35
N VAL A 123 2.72 2.01 -23.59
CA VAL A 123 2.11 0.74 -24.00
C VAL A 123 2.69 0.24 -25.29
N ASP A 124 2.68 -1.08 -25.51
CA ASP A 124 3.31 -1.72 -26.67
C ASP A 124 2.36 -1.78 -27.87
N ALA A 125 1.08 -1.99 -27.63
CA ALA A 125 0.08 -2.13 -28.69
C ALA A 125 -1.27 -1.54 -28.29
N LEU A 126 -2.05 -1.20 -29.32
CA LEU A 126 -3.45 -0.80 -29.18
C LEU A 126 -4.30 -1.87 -29.85
N GLU A 127 -4.91 -2.73 -29.04
CA GLU A 127 -5.68 -3.88 -29.54
C GLU A 127 -6.95 -4.09 -28.72
N TYR A 128 -7.94 -4.71 -29.32
CA TYR A 128 -9.10 -5.21 -28.61
C TYR A 128 -8.76 -6.51 -27.85
N GLU A 129 -9.65 -6.94 -26.98
CA GLU A 129 -9.41 -8.11 -26.11
C GLU A 129 -9.15 -9.39 -26.90
N THR A 130 -9.83 -9.58 -28.02
CA THR A 130 -9.67 -10.77 -28.88
C THR A 130 -8.26 -10.86 -29.46
N GLU A 131 -7.75 -9.75 -29.98
CA GLU A 131 -6.39 -9.65 -30.52
C GLU A 131 -5.35 -9.77 -29.40
N ALA A 132 -5.59 -9.15 -28.25
CA ALA A 132 -4.71 -9.27 -27.09
C ALA A 132 -4.59 -10.72 -26.60
N LYS A 133 -5.70 -11.45 -26.54
CA LYS A 133 -5.71 -12.90 -26.24
C LYS A 133 -4.96 -13.71 -27.30
N SER A 134 -5.12 -13.36 -28.57
CA SER A 134 -4.37 -14.03 -29.67
C SER A 134 -2.86 -13.80 -29.54
N ILE A 135 -2.44 -12.59 -29.20
CA ILE A 135 -1.03 -12.27 -28.94
C ILE A 135 -0.51 -13.11 -27.76
N ALA A 136 -1.21 -13.13 -26.65
CA ALA A 136 -0.80 -13.89 -25.47
C ALA A 136 -0.73 -15.41 -25.74
N ALA A 137 -1.70 -15.96 -26.46
CA ALA A 137 -1.66 -17.37 -26.87
C ALA A 137 -0.44 -17.69 -27.72
N LYS A 138 -0.12 -16.84 -28.71
CA LYS A 138 1.06 -16.99 -29.56
C LYS A 138 2.37 -16.95 -28.78
N GLU A 139 2.49 -16.01 -27.83
CA GLU A 139 3.66 -15.94 -26.93
C GLU A 139 3.81 -17.23 -26.11
N ALA A 140 2.69 -17.78 -25.64
CA ALA A 140 2.66 -19.07 -24.95
C ALA A 140 2.86 -20.28 -25.87
N LYS A 141 3.10 -20.07 -27.20
CA LYS A 141 3.21 -21.11 -28.24
C LYS A 141 1.97 -22.01 -28.32
N MET A 142 0.81 -21.44 -28.07
CA MET A 142 -0.50 -22.09 -28.12
C MET A 142 -1.31 -21.55 -29.29
N ARG A 143 -2.26 -22.36 -29.77
CA ARG A 143 -3.27 -21.88 -30.71
C ARG A 143 -4.31 -21.06 -29.96
N PRO A 144 -4.71 -19.87 -30.44
CA PRO A 144 -5.71 -19.03 -29.73
C PRO A 144 -7.02 -19.77 -29.44
N GLU A 145 -7.46 -20.64 -30.32
CA GLU A 145 -8.71 -21.39 -30.22
C GLU A 145 -8.69 -22.46 -29.14
N THR A 146 -7.50 -22.93 -28.75
CA THR A 146 -7.29 -23.98 -27.75
C THR A 146 -6.66 -23.44 -26.46
N ALA A 147 -6.39 -22.14 -26.38
CA ALA A 147 -5.81 -21.53 -25.19
C ALA A 147 -6.82 -21.52 -24.03
N HIS A 148 -6.41 -22.06 -22.89
CA HIS A 148 -7.19 -22.00 -21.65
C HIS A 148 -6.77 -20.79 -20.84
N TRP A 149 -7.77 -19.99 -20.47
CA TRP A 149 -7.58 -18.79 -19.65
C TRP A 149 -7.94 -19.12 -18.21
N PHE A 150 -7.04 -18.84 -17.28
CA PHE A 150 -7.28 -19.01 -15.87
C PHE A 150 -7.54 -17.68 -15.21
N ASP A 151 -8.49 -17.66 -14.29
CA ASP A 151 -8.65 -16.57 -13.37
C ASP A 151 -7.45 -16.50 -12.41
N PHE A 152 -6.91 -15.29 -12.19
CA PHE A 152 -5.74 -15.11 -11.35
C PHE A 152 -5.96 -15.58 -9.90
N ALA A 153 -7.16 -15.37 -9.35
CA ALA A 153 -7.47 -15.80 -7.99
C ALA A 153 -7.48 -17.34 -7.88
N LYS A 154 -7.95 -18.03 -8.92
CA LYS A 154 -7.89 -19.49 -9.00
C LYS A 154 -6.45 -19.97 -9.12
N TYR A 155 -5.66 -19.36 -10.03
CA TYR A 155 -4.24 -19.69 -10.16
C TYR A 155 -3.48 -19.49 -8.86
N ALA A 156 -3.67 -18.33 -8.19
CA ALA A 156 -3.00 -18.03 -6.92
C ALA A 156 -3.37 -19.02 -5.79
N LYS A 157 -4.58 -19.56 -5.83
CA LYS A 157 -5.05 -20.56 -4.86
C LYS A 157 -4.48 -21.95 -5.14
N ASP A 158 -4.35 -22.32 -6.42
CA ASP A 158 -3.86 -23.64 -6.85
C ASP A 158 -2.32 -23.69 -6.89
N ALA A 159 -1.65 -22.54 -7.05
CA ALA A 159 -0.21 -22.43 -6.93
C ALA A 159 0.17 -22.43 -5.45
N ASP A 160 0.59 -23.56 -4.93
CA ASP A 160 1.22 -23.63 -3.60
C ASP A 160 2.68 -23.15 -3.72
N PRO A 161 2.98 -21.90 -3.37
CA PRO A 161 4.34 -21.37 -3.47
C PRO A 161 5.25 -21.87 -2.33
N TYR A 162 4.70 -22.63 -1.38
CA TYR A 162 5.43 -23.03 -0.19
C TYR A 162 5.87 -24.49 -0.26
N ALA A 163 7.13 -24.69 -0.57
CA ALA A 163 7.78 -25.95 -0.27
C ALA A 163 7.72 -26.21 1.25
N TYR A 164 7.37 -27.43 1.64
CA TYR A 164 7.44 -27.82 3.04
C TYR A 164 8.85 -27.62 3.59
N SER A 165 8.96 -26.91 4.70
CA SER A 165 10.21 -26.69 5.40
C SER A 165 10.03 -26.95 6.89
N GLU A 166 10.98 -27.64 7.50
CA GLU A 166 11.03 -27.80 8.95
C GLU A 166 11.30 -26.46 9.66
N ASN A 167 11.99 -25.56 8.99
CA ASN A 167 12.23 -24.20 9.48
C ASN A 167 11.12 -23.27 9.02
N LYS A 168 10.43 -22.64 9.97
CA LYS A 168 9.29 -21.75 9.74
C LYS A 168 9.61 -20.32 10.07
N ILE A 169 8.92 -19.42 9.41
CA ILE A 169 8.86 -18.00 9.76
C ILE A 169 7.42 -17.69 10.19
N ALA A 170 7.24 -17.16 11.40
CA ALA A 170 5.91 -16.71 11.82
C ALA A 170 5.65 -15.30 11.28
N VAL A 171 4.47 -15.09 10.69
CA VAL A 171 3.99 -13.76 10.32
C VAL A 171 2.82 -13.41 11.25
N ILE A 172 3.00 -12.36 12.07
CA ILE A 172 1.99 -11.85 12.98
C ILE A 172 1.41 -10.58 12.36
N TYR A 173 0.12 -10.61 12.04
CA TYR A 173 -0.58 -9.45 11.50
C TYR A 173 -1.12 -8.57 12.61
N ALA A 174 -0.68 -7.30 12.63
CA ALA A 174 -1.17 -6.24 13.50
C ALA A 174 -1.93 -5.23 12.65
N VAL A 175 -3.22 -5.49 12.41
CA VAL A 175 -4.08 -4.71 11.51
C VAL A 175 -5.23 -4.07 12.30
N GLY A 176 -5.44 -2.76 12.12
CA GLY A 176 -6.50 -1.99 12.77
C GLY A 176 -6.04 -1.16 13.96
N GLU A 177 -7.00 -0.65 14.72
CA GLU A 177 -6.75 0.18 15.90
C GLU A 177 -6.21 -0.64 17.09
N ILE A 178 -5.27 -0.08 17.83
CA ILE A 178 -4.66 -0.73 19.01
C ILE A 178 -5.50 -0.50 20.24
N MET A 179 -5.94 -1.59 20.88
CA MET A 179 -6.77 -1.57 22.08
C MET A 179 -6.21 -2.49 23.17
N PRO A 180 -6.42 -2.16 24.45
CA PRO A 180 -6.09 -3.08 25.55
C PRO A 180 -6.93 -4.37 25.49
N GLY A 181 -6.35 -5.49 25.90
CA GLY A 181 -7.09 -6.73 26.07
C GLY A 181 -7.10 -7.65 24.85
N LYS A 182 -8.18 -8.43 24.70
CA LYS A 182 -8.34 -9.41 23.62
C LYS A 182 -8.77 -8.71 22.33
N GLN A 183 -8.32 -9.27 21.21
CA GLN A 183 -8.71 -8.82 19.87
C GLN A 183 -10.20 -9.11 19.62
N ASN A 184 -10.90 -8.11 19.08
CA ASN A 184 -12.19 -8.32 18.45
C ASN A 184 -11.92 -8.68 16.97
N PRO A 185 -12.45 -9.81 16.45
CA PRO A 185 -11.93 -10.43 15.22
C PRO A 185 -11.89 -9.60 13.96
N ASN A 186 -12.58 -8.47 13.90
CA ASN A 186 -12.76 -7.78 12.61
C ASN A 186 -12.19 -6.35 12.52
N GLU A 187 -11.69 -5.73 13.59
CA GLU A 187 -11.36 -4.29 13.51
C GLU A 187 -10.22 -3.79 14.41
N GLN A 188 -9.67 -4.58 15.32
CA GLN A 188 -8.77 -4.09 16.35
C GLN A 188 -7.61 -5.03 16.66
N ILE A 189 -6.47 -4.44 17.03
CA ILE A 189 -5.33 -5.16 17.58
C ILE A 189 -5.49 -5.18 19.10
N GLY A 190 -5.86 -6.32 19.67
CA GLY A 190 -5.88 -6.50 21.12
C GLY A 190 -4.49 -6.82 21.67
N SER A 191 -3.97 -6.00 22.62
CA SER A 191 -2.61 -6.19 23.14
C SER A 191 -2.37 -7.59 23.71
N LYS A 192 -3.32 -8.14 24.46
CA LYS A 192 -3.20 -9.51 25.01
C LYS A 192 -3.16 -10.58 23.95
N THR A 193 -3.95 -10.45 22.88
CA THR A 193 -3.95 -11.41 21.78
C THR A 193 -2.63 -11.36 21.03
N PHE A 194 -2.15 -10.16 20.69
CA PHE A 194 -0.87 -9.97 20.02
C PHE A 194 0.29 -10.55 20.83
N ILE A 195 0.38 -10.20 22.12
CA ILE A 195 1.43 -10.69 23.03
C ILE A 195 1.38 -12.22 23.14
N THR A 196 0.18 -12.80 23.23
CA THR A 196 0.02 -14.26 23.28
C THR A 196 0.54 -14.92 22.00
N GLN A 197 0.25 -14.35 20.83
CA GLN A 197 0.75 -14.86 19.54
C GLN A 197 2.27 -14.73 19.45
N LEU A 198 2.81 -13.59 19.89
CA LEU A 198 4.25 -13.32 19.91
C LEU A 198 4.98 -14.35 20.79
N HIS A 199 4.49 -14.58 22.02
CA HIS A 199 5.08 -15.56 22.93
C HIS A 199 4.96 -17.00 22.42
N LYS A 200 3.85 -17.35 21.75
CA LYS A 200 3.70 -18.65 21.10
C LYS A 200 4.75 -18.85 20.01
N ALA A 201 4.92 -17.86 19.15
CA ALA A 201 5.94 -17.89 18.09
C ALA A 201 7.36 -17.92 18.65
N GLN A 202 7.62 -17.21 19.76
CA GLN A 202 8.91 -17.19 20.42
C GLN A 202 9.29 -18.56 20.99
N LYS A 203 8.34 -19.31 21.59
CA LYS A 203 8.57 -20.60 22.23
C LYS A 203 8.67 -21.76 21.24
N ASP A 204 8.11 -21.65 20.07
CA ASP A 204 8.09 -22.73 19.06
C ASP A 204 9.47 -22.83 18.39
N GLU A 205 10.18 -23.93 18.64
CA GLU A 205 11.52 -24.16 18.10
C GLU A 205 11.56 -24.32 16.58
N SER A 206 10.45 -24.69 15.93
CA SER A 206 10.36 -24.76 14.47
C SER A 206 10.34 -23.36 13.84
N ILE A 207 9.94 -22.33 14.59
CA ILE A 207 9.92 -20.94 14.14
C ILE A 207 11.29 -20.31 14.36
N LYS A 208 11.98 -19.98 13.28
CA LYS A 208 13.35 -19.43 13.31
C LYS A 208 13.40 -17.90 13.27
N ALA A 209 12.37 -17.23 12.78
CA ALA A 209 12.23 -15.80 12.77
C ALA A 209 10.75 -15.38 12.84
N ILE A 210 10.50 -14.14 13.25
CA ILE A 210 9.16 -13.57 13.36
C ILE A 210 9.11 -12.30 12.51
N VAL A 211 8.07 -12.19 11.69
CA VAL A 211 7.74 -10.97 10.95
C VAL A 211 6.48 -10.38 11.57
N ILE A 212 6.53 -9.12 11.97
CA ILE A 212 5.37 -8.38 12.45
C ILE A 212 4.92 -7.46 11.32
N ARG A 213 3.77 -7.78 10.71
CA ARG A 213 3.18 -6.96 9.64
C ARG A 213 2.19 -5.98 10.25
N ILE A 214 2.57 -4.70 10.31
CA ILE A 214 1.79 -3.63 10.94
C ILE A 214 1.06 -2.82 9.86
N ASN A 215 -0.27 -2.72 10.01
CA ASN A 215 -1.12 -1.82 9.24
C ASN A 215 -2.10 -1.16 10.22
N SER A 216 -1.67 -0.10 10.89
CA SER A 216 -2.37 0.45 12.05
C SER A 216 -2.25 1.98 12.14
N PRO A 217 -3.35 2.70 12.42
CA PRO A 217 -3.31 4.12 12.73
C PRO A 217 -2.79 4.40 14.16
N GLY A 218 -2.55 3.34 14.95
CA GLY A 218 -2.26 3.41 16.38
C GLY A 218 -3.50 3.16 17.22
N GLY A 219 -3.57 3.76 18.40
CA GLY A 219 -4.66 3.61 19.36
C GLY A 219 -4.18 3.86 20.78
N SER A 220 -4.47 2.94 21.70
CA SER A 220 -4.07 3.04 23.10
C SER A 220 -2.55 3.10 23.26
N ALA A 221 -2.05 4.17 23.87
CA ALA A 221 -0.63 4.33 24.20
C ALA A 221 -0.14 3.22 25.15
N PHE A 222 -0.94 2.91 26.16
CA PHE A 222 -0.64 1.85 27.12
C PHE A 222 -0.49 0.48 26.43
N ALA A 223 -1.46 0.09 25.60
CA ALA A 223 -1.41 -1.17 24.88
C ALA A 223 -0.24 -1.23 23.88
N SER A 224 0.09 -0.10 23.24
CA SER A 224 1.23 0.00 22.32
C SER A 224 2.56 -0.20 23.05
N ASP A 225 2.67 0.36 24.26
CA ASP A 225 3.87 0.21 25.10
C ASP A 225 4.04 -1.22 25.61
N GLU A 226 2.95 -1.86 26.08
CA GLU A 226 2.97 -3.30 26.44
C GLU A 226 3.49 -4.15 25.28
N MET A 227 2.97 -3.94 24.07
CA MET A 227 3.40 -4.70 22.89
C MET A 227 4.84 -4.41 22.49
N ALA A 228 5.27 -3.14 22.53
CA ALA A 228 6.65 -2.76 22.25
C ALA A 228 7.63 -3.41 23.22
N HIS A 229 7.32 -3.42 24.53
CA HIS A 229 8.11 -4.09 25.54
C HIS A 229 8.32 -5.57 25.23
N GLU A 230 7.25 -6.29 24.87
CA GLU A 230 7.31 -7.71 24.55
C GLU A 230 8.04 -8.00 23.23
N ILE A 231 7.94 -7.09 22.25
CA ILE A 231 8.75 -7.18 21.02
C ILE A 231 10.25 -7.06 21.35
N ILE A 232 10.63 -6.10 22.19
CA ILE A 232 12.02 -5.93 22.65
C ILE A 232 12.51 -7.20 23.36
N ALA A 233 11.70 -7.78 24.23
CA ALA A 233 12.03 -9.03 24.91
C ALA A 233 12.20 -10.20 23.91
N CYS A 234 11.31 -10.29 22.93
CA CYS A 234 11.35 -11.33 21.90
C CYS A 234 12.60 -11.22 21.01
N LYS A 235 13.02 -10.00 20.64
CA LYS A 235 14.25 -9.73 19.85
C LYS A 235 15.52 -10.30 20.48
N LYS A 236 15.56 -10.48 21.79
CA LYS A 236 16.71 -11.08 22.49
C LYS A 236 16.83 -12.60 22.28
N VAL A 237 15.73 -13.24 21.85
CA VAL A 237 15.63 -14.69 21.70
C VAL A 237 15.60 -15.12 20.23
N LYS A 238 14.87 -14.38 19.39
CA LYS A 238 14.70 -14.67 17.95
C LYS A 238 14.79 -13.41 17.11
N PRO A 239 15.23 -13.52 15.85
CA PRO A 239 15.15 -12.42 14.90
C PRO A 239 13.69 -11.96 14.74
N VAL A 240 13.45 -10.67 14.94
CA VAL A 240 12.15 -10.02 14.69
C VAL A 240 12.34 -8.94 13.65
N ILE A 241 11.55 -9.00 12.59
CA ILE A 241 11.53 -8.02 11.51
C ILE A 241 10.15 -7.37 11.49
N VAL A 242 10.11 -6.05 11.39
CA VAL A 242 8.88 -5.30 11.22
C VAL A 242 8.68 -4.93 9.76
N SER A 243 7.48 -5.20 9.26
CA SER A 243 7.04 -4.82 7.92
C SER A 243 5.83 -3.92 8.03
N PHE A 244 5.97 -2.66 7.62
CA PHE A 244 4.87 -1.70 7.63
C PHE A 244 3.95 -1.90 6.41
N GLY A 245 2.63 -1.72 6.63
CA GLY A 245 1.61 -1.72 5.60
C GLY A 245 1.36 -0.32 5.05
N ASP A 246 0.10 -0.08 4.67
CA ASP A 246 -0.32 1.21 4.10
C ASP A 246 -0.31 2.32 5.15
N VAL A 247 -0.60 1.96 6.40
CA VAL A 247 -0.63 2.88 7.54
C VAL A 247 0.22 2.32 8.67
N SER A 248 1.14 3.13 9.19
CA SER A 248 1.84 2.86 10.43
C SER A 248 2.05 4.18 11.16
N ALA A 249 1.08 4.55 12.00
CA ALA A 249 1.06 5.83 12.67
C ALA A 249 0.91 5.67 14.18
N SER A 250 1.34 6.69 14.96
CA SER A 250 1.19 6.72 16.41
C SER A 250 1.65 5.42 17.08
N GLY A 251 0.78 4.72 17.83
CA GLY A 251 1.09 3.44 18.48
C GLY A 251 1.55 2.34 17.51
N GLY A 252 1.05 2.34 16.26
CA GLY A 252 1.48 1.39 15.23
C GLY A 252 2.94 1.59 14.82
N TYR A 253 3.38 2.84 14.69
CA TYR A 253 4.79 3.14 14.45
C TYR A 253 5.64 2.89 15.71
N TYR A 254 5.12 3.32 16.88
CA TYR A 254 5.81 3.17 18.17
C TYR A 254 6.21 1.72 18.45
N MET A 255 5.27 0.76 18.32
CA MET A 255 5.58 -0.64 18.57
C MET A 255 6.50 -1.28 17.52
N GLY A 256 6.66 -0.65 16.36
CA GLY A 256 7.47 -1.18 15.26
C GLY A 256 8.87 -0.60 15.15
N CYS A 257 9.17 0.48 15.84
CA CYS A 257 10.50 1.14 15.78
C CYS A 257 11.43 0.80 16.95
N VAL A 258 11.14 -0.25 17.71
CA VAL A 258 11.87 -0.72 18.90
C VAL A 258 12.95 -1.78 18.60
#